data_6913a3fdd52835fa137166482fa023d3
#
_entry.id   6913a3fdd52835fa137166482fa023d3
#
_cell.length_a   1.000
_cell.length_b   1.000
_cell.length_c   1.000
_cell.angle_alpha   90.00
_cell.angle_beta   90.00
_cell.angle_gamma   90.00
#
_symmetry.space_group_name_H-M   'P 1'
#
loop_
_entity.id
_entity.type
_entity.pdbx_description
1 polymer ?
#
loop_
_entity_poly.entity_id
_entity_poly.type
_entity_poly.pdbx_seq_one_letter_code
_entity_poly.pdbx_strand_id
1 'polypeptide(L)'
;VNLKGIEELGGMRFSDDGVIIGALTKIAALAESEEFYDGWRSVAEGADNIGTPQVRNLGTIGGNICNSSPCADTVPGLLVSDAVAVITDGRHERETKLIDFFKGPGKNCLEGGEILKALRLPKMPADTRQAFFKMGPRKAADIAVMNMAVSLSFAGGVCTRARIAMGSVAPTPIRAAEAERALEGSDAARDIEKISGLVAAAASPIDDVRGSAAYRSHMLRAAAAGLLRELCR
;
A
#
# COMPACT_ATOMS: atom_id res chain seq x y z
N VAL A 1 -4.05 26.90 -3.46
CA VAL A 1 -2.66 27.17 -3.00
C VAL A 1 -1.72 26.22 -3.73
N ASN A 2 -0.61 26.72 -4.26
CA ASN A 2 0.40 25.90 -4.93
C ASN A 2 1.52 25.55 -3.93
N LEU A 3 1.63 24.27 -3.58
CA LEU A 3 2.64 23.78 -2.62
C LEU A 3 3.98 23.38 -3.28
N LYS A 4 4.07 23.37 -4.61
CA LYS A 4 5.23 22.83 -5.35
C LYS A 4 6.57 23.56 -5.09
N GLY A 5 6.54 24.77 -4.55
CA GLY A 5 7.73 25.54 -4.20
C GLY A 5 8.24 25.30 -2.77
N ILE A 6 7.62 24.42 -1.99
CA ILE A 6 8.03 24.13 -0.62
C ILE A 6 8.96 22.90 -0.65
N GLU A 7 10.26 23.14 -0.58
CA GLU A 7 11.30 22.11 -0.72
C GLU A 7 11.21 21.05 0.39
N GLU A 8 10.84 21.45 1.61
CA GLU A 8 10.71 20.54 2.76
C GLU A 8 9.63 19.47 2.59
N LEU A 9 8.68 19.69 1.70
CA LEU A 9 7.64 18.73 1.36
C LEU A 9 8.10 17.71 0.31
N GLY A 10 9.30 17.82 -0.26
CA GLY A 10 9.84 16.94 -1.29
C GLY A 10 10.90 15.96 -0.79
N GLY A 11 11.22 15.00 -1.65
CA GLY A 11 12.36 14.10 -1.47
C GLY A 11 12.11 12.95 -0.50
N MET A 12 13.12 12.08 -0.42
CA MET A 12 13.15 10.90 0.47
C MET A 12 14.39 11.02 1.37
N ARG A 13 14.20 10.81 2.66
CA ARG A 13 15.28 10.84 3.65
C ARG A 13 15.36 9.51 4.36
N PHE A 14 16.41 8.75 4.06
CA PHE A 14 16.69 7.44 4.64
C PHE A 14 17.49 7.59 5.95
N SER A 15 17.21 6.73 6.90
CA SER A 15 17.92 6.61 8.18
C SER A 15 17.94 5.15 8.66
N ASP A 16 18.64 4.88 9.76
CA ASP A 16 18.65 3.54 10.37
C ASP A 16 17.25 3.09 10.87
N ASP A 17 16.36 4.04 11.16
CA ASP A 17 14.99 3.78 11.64
C ASP A 17 13.97 3.57 10.50
N GLY A 18 14.34 3.91 9.25
CA GLY A 18 13.45 3.79 8.10
C GLY A 18 13.58 4.95 7.11
N VAL A 19 12.46 5.36 6.50
CA VAL A 19 12.44 6.43 5.50
C VAL A 19 11.30 7.42 5.76
N ILE A 20 11.59 8.71 5.55
CA ILE A 20 10.60 9.79 5.48
C ILE A 20 10.46 10.22 4.03
N ILE A 21 9.25 10.15 3.50
CA ILE A 21 8.89 10.52 2.13
C ILE A 21 8.08 11.82 2.19
N GLY A 22 8.62 12.91 1.69
CA GLY A 22 7.88 14.18 1.60
C GLY A 22 6.67 14.05 0.67
N ALA A 23 5.56 14.70 1.00
CA ALA A 23 4.30 14.58 0.26
C ALA A 23 4.39 15.01 -1.22
N LEU A 24 5.32 15.88 -1.57
CA LEU A 24 5.57 16.31 -2.96
C LEU A 24 6.55 15.41 -3.73
N THR A 25 7.07 14.34 -3.11
CA THR A 25 7.90 13.35 -3.80
C THR A 25 7.13 12.78 -4.99
N LYS A 26 7.78 12.72 -6.15
CA LYS A 26 7.17 12.20 -7.37
C LYS A 26 6.98 10.70 -7.27
N ILE A 27 5.89 10.20 -7.86
CA ILE A 27 5.63 8.77 -7.96
C ILE A 27 6.76 8.07 -8.72
N ALA A 28 7.31 8.70 -9.78
CA ALA A 28 8.43 8.17 -10.52
C ALA A 28 9.66 7.93 -9.63
N ALA A 29 9.95 8.84 -8.69
CA ALA A 29 11.09 8.68 -7.78
C ALA A 29 10.96 7.45 -6.87
N LEU A 30 9.74 7.07 -6.47
CA LEU A 30 9.49 5.85 -5.70
C LEU A 30 9.62 4.60 -6.58
N ALA A 31 9.11 4.67 -7.81
CA ALA A 31 9.14 3.56 -8.77
C ALA A 31 10.55 3.23 -9.27
N GLU A 32 11.47 4.20 -9.25
CA GLU A 32 12.83 4.09 -9.77
C GLU A 32 13.90 3.95 -8.67
N SER A 33 13.51 4.01 -7.37
CA SER A 33 14.46 3.93 -6.25
C SER A 33 14.89 2.50 -5.96
N GLU A 34 16.19 2.23 -6.07
CA GLU A 34 16.80 0.94 -5.68
C GLU A 34 16.58 0.67 -4.19
N GLU A 35 16.70 1.67 -3.33
CA GLU A 35 16.49 1.54 -1.88
C GLU A 35 15.06 1.11 -1.54
N PHE A 36 14.06 1.54 -2.36
CA PHE A 36 12.68 1.08 -2.18
C PHE A 36 12.50 -0.36 -2.66
N TYR A 37 13.15 -0.79 -3.73
CA TYR A 37 13.13 -2.18 -4.15
C TYR A 37 13.80 -3.12 -3.13
N ASP A 38 14.82 -2.64 -2.43
CA ASP A 38 15.51 -3.40 -1.38
C ASP A 38 14.74 -3.41 -0.06
N GLY A 39 14.18 -2.27 0.38
CA GLY A 39 13.58 -2.11 1.71
C GLY A 39 12.05 -2.14 1.74
N TRP A 40 11.37 -1.58 0.72
CA TRP A 40 9.91 -1.39 0.67
C TRP A 40 9.36 -1.73 -0.72
N ARG A 41 9.74 -2.88 -1.23
CA ARG A 41 9.51 -3.33 -2.61
C ARG A 41 8.05 -3.15 -3.06
N SER A 42 7.09 -3.51 -2.23
CA SER A 42 5.67 -3.40 -2.57
C SER A 42 5.20 -1.94 -2.81
N VAL A 43 5.90 -0.95 -2.22
CA VAL A 43 5.64 0.48 -2.50
C VAL A 43 6.18 0.87 -3.87
N ALA A 44 7.42 0.44 -4.21
CA ALA A 44 8.02 0.70 -5.52
C ALA A 44 7.20 0.07 -6.64
N GLU A 45 6.82 -1.21 -6.50
CA GLU A 45 5.98 -1.93 -7.46
C GLU A 45 4.60 -1.27 -7.62
N GLY A 46 3.97 -0.85 -6.51
CA GLY A 46 2.70 -0.11 -6.53
C GLY A 46 2.83 1.23 -7.25
N ALA A 47 3.92 1.97 -7.02
CA ALA A 47 4.21 3.22 -7.69
C ALA A 47 4.43 3.02 -9.20
N ASP A 48 5.17 1.99 -9.62
CA ASP A 48 5.42 1.69 -11.04
C ASP A 48 4.15 1.30 -11.80
N ASN A 49 3.16 0.75 -11.10
CA ASN A 49 1.86 0.40 -11.67
C ASN A 49 0.89 1.59 -11.83
N ILE A 50 1.26 2.81 -11.42
CA ILE A 50 0.42 4.01 -11.59
C ILE A 50 0.54 4.56 -13.02
N GLY A 51 -0.57 4.58 -13.73
CA GLY A 51 -0.77 5.32 -14.98
C GLY A 51 0.31 5.06 -16.04
N THR A 52 0.91 6.16 -16.50
CA THR A 52 2.02 6.19 -17.47
C THR A 52 3.23 6.87 -16.86
N PRO A 53 4.44 6.76 -17.44
CA PRO A 53 5.61 7.51 -16.99
C PRO A 53 5.35 9.02 -16.84
N GLN A 54 4.58 9.61 -17.76
CA GLN A 54 4.22 11.03 -17.73
C GLN A 54 3.37 11.35 -16.48
N VAL A 55 2.42 10.48 -16.13
CA VAL A 55 1.60 10.63 -14.91
C VAL A 55 2.46 10.50 -13.67
N ARG A 56 3.38 9.53 -13.60
CA ARG A 56 4.29 9.34 -12.48
C ARG A 56 5.26 10.51 -12.29
N ASN A 57 5.74 11.12 -13.39
CA ASN A 57 6.62 12.29 -13.37
C ASN A 57 5.92 13.57 -12.89
N LEU A 58 4.60 13.66 -13.03
CA LEU A 58 3.81 14.82 -12.56
C LEU A 58 3.17 14.57 -11.20
N GLY A 59 2.67 13.36 -10.98
CA GLY A 59 1.99 12.95 -9.76
C GLY A 59 2.93 12.91 -8.56
N THR A 60 2.38 13.17 -7.38
CA THR A 60 3.10 13.08 -6.10
C THR A 60 2.46 12.07 -5.19
N ILE A 61 3.24 11.50 -4.26
CA ILE A 61 2.72 10.53 -3.29
C ILE A 61 1.63 11.15 -2.42
N GLY A 62 1.81 12.39 -1.94
CA GLY A 62 0.80 13.11 -1.17
C GLY A 62 -0.47 13.35 -1.96
N GLY A 63 -0.37 13.72 -3.24
CA GLY A 63 -1.53 13.87 -4.12
C GLY A 63 -2.30 12.55 -4.30
N ASN A 64 -1.60 11.43 -4.47
CA ASN A 64 -2.20 10.10 -4.55
C ASN A 64 -2.94 9.72 -3.27
N ILE A 65 -2.31 9.92 -2.10
CA ILE A 65 -2.90 9.61 -0.78
C ILE A 65 -4.09 10.53 -0.46
N CYS A 66 -3.92 11.86 -0.61
CA CYS A 66 -4.98 12.82 -0.27
C CYS A 66 -6.20 12.74 -1.19
N ASN A 67 -6.05 12.24 -2.41
CA ASN A 67 -7.18 11.93 -3.30
C ASN A 67 -8.09 10.84 -2.71
N SER A 68 -7.60 10.03 -1.80
CA SER A 68 -8.33 9.00 -1.05
C SER A 68 -9.17 8.07 -1.93
N SER A 69 -8.62 7.75 -3.10
CA SER A 69 -9.22 6.74 -3.99
C SER A 69 -9.05 5.35 -3.38
N PRO A 70 -10.12 4.53 -3.29
CA PRO A 70 -9.98 3.13 -2.90
C PRO A 70 -9.07 2.31 -3.82
N CYS A 71 -8.83 2.81 -5.05
CA CYS A 71 -8.05 2.15 -6.10
C CYS A 71 -6.61 2.67 -6.19
N ALA A 72 -6.11 3.44 -5.20
CA ALA A 72 -4.76 3.97 -5.23
C ALA A 72 -3.72 2.84 -5.11
N ASP A 73 -2.87 2.69 -6.14
CA ASP A 73 -1.95 1.54 -6.25
C ASP A 73 -0.79 1.58 -5.25
N THR A 74 -0.37 2.76 -4.76
CA THR A 74 0.68 2.85 -3.73
C THR A 74 0.21 2.46 -2.34
N VAL A 75 -1.11 2.56 -2.07
CA VAL A 75 -1.65 2.43 -0.71
C VAL A 75 -1.46 1.04 -0.12
N PRO A 76 -1.74 -0.08 -0.81
CA PRO A 76 -1.49 -1.40 -0.24
C PRO A 76 -0.03 -1.60 0.18
N GLY A 77 0.94 -1.18 -0.63
CA GLY A 77 2.37 -1.25 -0.30
C GLY A 77 2.73 -0.43 0.95
N LEU A 78 2.19 0.78 1.05
CA LEU A 78 2.38 1.64 2.23
C LEU A 78 1.75 1.04 3.49
N LEU A 79 0.57 0.42 3.39
CA LEU A 79 -0.12 -0.21 4.53
C LEU A 79 0.61 -1.44 5.05
N VAL A 80 1.17 -2.29 4.18
CA VAL A 80 1.95 -3.45 4.63
C VAL A 80 3.32 -3.07 5.18
N SER A 81 3.77 -1.84 4.88
CA SER A 81 4.96 -1.22 5.45
C SER A 81 4.68 -0.44 6.74
N ASP A 82 3.47 -0.54 7.30
CA ASP A 82 3.01 0.18 8.51
C ASP A 82 3.26 1.70 8.43
N ALA A 83 3.00 2.32 7.28
CA ALA A 83 3.22 3.74 7.05
C ALA A 83 2.39 4.62 8.00
N VAL A 84 3.01 5.72 8.42
CA VAL A 84 2.41 6.77 9.26
C VAL A 84 2.35 8.06 8.44
N ALA A 85 1.18 8.70 8.40
CA ALA A 85 0.99 10.02 7.80
C ALA A 85 1.36 11.11 8.82
N VAL A 86 2.26 12.00 8.43
CA VAL A 86 2.64 13.21 9.17
C VAL A 86 1.84 14.38 8.59
N ILE A 87 1.02 14.98 9.41
CA ILE A 87 0.06 16.03 9.03
C ILE A 87 0.47 17.33 9.73
N THR A 88 0.34 18.47 9.05
CA THR A 88 0.66 19.79 9.64
C THR A 88 -0.35 20.86 9.22
N ASP A 89 -0.57 21.83 10.11
CA ASP A 89 -1.26 23.09 9.85
C ASP A 89 -0.28 24.25 9.60
N GLY A 90 1.03 23.95 9.54
CA GLY A 90 2.12 24.92 9.42
C GLY A 90 2.66 25.40 10.76
N ARG A 91 2.04 25.08 11.90
CA ARG A 91 2.48 25.43 13.27
C ARG A 91 2.68 24.18 14.13
N HIS A 92 1.80 23.23 13.98
CA HIS A 92 1.79 21.98 14.73
C HIS A 92 1.85 20.79 13.78
N GLU A 93 2.36 19.68 14.29
CA GLU A 93 2.38 18.43 13.57
C GLU A 93 1.66 17.36 14.40
N ARG A 94 0.94 16.48 13.71
CA ARG A 94 0.36 15.27 14.28
C ARG A 94 0.60 14.06 13.37
N GLU A 95 0.62 12.89 13.96
CA GLU A 95 0.77 11.64 13.24
C GLU A 95 -0.51 10.83 13.31
N THR A 96 -0.78 10.07 12.24
CA THR A 96 -1.83 9.05 12.21
C THR A 96 -1.33 7.84 11.43
N LYS A 97 -1.72 6.63 11.84
CA LYS A 97 -1.46 5.45 11.00
C LYS A 97 -2.14 5.65 9.65
N LEU A 98 -1.48 5.27 8.56
CA LEU A 98 -2.04 5.51 7.23
C LEU A 98 -3.38 4.79 7.01
N ILE A 99 -3.61 3.65 7.67
CA ILE A 99 -4.89 2.94 7.60
C ILE A 99 -6.06 3.80 8.15
N ASP A 100 -5.79 4.65 9.15
CA ASP A 100 -6.78 5.51 9.81
C ASP A 100 -6.96 6.86 9.09
N PHE A 101 -6.11 7.15 8.09
CA PHE A 101 -6.18 8.37 7.29
C PHE A 101 -7.42 8.41 6.40
N PHE A 102 -7.84 7.27 5.84
CA PHE A 102 -8.94 7.16 4.90
C PHE A 102 -10.29 7.04 5.62
N LYS A 103 -11.25 7.94 5.31
CA LYS A 103 -12.59 7.97 5.92
C LYS A 103 -13.70 7.53 4.97
N GLY A 104 -13.37 7.29 3.70
CA GLY A 104 -14.29 6.87 2.64
C GLY A 104 -13.76 7.29 1.27
N PRO A 105 -14.43 6.93 0.17
CA PRO A 105 -14.04 7.34 -1.16
C PRO A 105 -13.96 8.87 -1.27
N GLY A 106 -12.78 9.39 -1.63
CA GLY A 106 -12.51 10.82 -1.71
C GLY A 106 -12.53 11.57 -0.37
N LYS A 107 -12.51 10.86 0.77
CA LYS A 107 -12.55 11.46 2.11
C LYS A 107 -11.39 10.97 2.96
N ASN A 108 -10.74 11.89 3.66
CA ASN A 108 -9.63 11.61 4.57
C ASN A 108 -9.78 12.36 5.91
N CYS A 109 -8.81 12.21 6.80
CA CYS A 109 -8.83 12.78 8.14
C CYS A 109 -8.22 14.18 8.26
N LEU A 110 -7.86 14.83 7.13
CA LEU A 110 -7.35 16.20 7.15
C LEU A 110 -8.47 17.17 7.52
N GLU A 111 -8.18 18.07 8.45
CA GLU A 111 -9.07 19.14 8.87
C GLU A 111 -8.79 20.44 8.10
N GLY A 112 -9.61 21.46 8.27
CA GLY A 112 -9.44 22.73 7.59
C GLY A 112 -8.09 23.38 7.92
N GLY A 113 -7.28 23.66 6.88
CA GLY A 113 -5.95 24.23 7.04
C GLY A 113 -4.82 23.21 7.16
N GLU A 114 -5.11 21.93 7.34
CA GLU A 114 -4.10 20.88 7.38
C GLU A 114 -3.68 20.40 6.00
N ILE A 115 -2.43 19.98 5.89
CA ILE A 115 -1.87 19.27 4.73
C ILE A 115 -1.14 18.01 5.17
N LEU A 116 -1.08 17.01 4.30
CA LEU A 116 -0.15 15.90 4.44
C LEU A 116 1.27 16.44 4.18
N LYS A 117 2.13 16.38 5.20
CA LYS A 117 3.53 16.82 5.10
C LYS A 117 4.43 15.73 4.56
N ALA A 118 4.30 14.53 5.11
CA ALA A 118 5.15 13.39 4.77
C ALA A 118 4.48 12.06 5.11
N LEU A 119 5.05 10.99 4.60
CA LEU A 119 4.83 9.62 5.08
C LEU A 119 6.10 9.13 5.76
N ARG A 120 5.99 8.50 6.91
CA ARG A 120 7.08 7.82 7.60
C ARG A 120 6.87 6.32 7.54
N LEU A 121 7.85 5.61 7.01
CA LEU A 121 7.87 4.15 6.97
C LEU A 121 8.99 3.65 7.89
N PRO A 122 8.69 2.74 8.82
CA PRO A 122 9.73 2.11 9.64
C PRO A 122 10.62 1.22 8.77
N LYS A 123 11.83 0.98 9.24
CA LYS A 123 12.72 -0.03 8.67
C LYS A 123 12.04 -1.40 8.73
N MET A 124 12.07 -2.12 7.64
CA MET A 124 11.54 -3.48 7.61
C MET A 124 12.44 -4.42 8.43
N PRO A 125 11.86 -5.39 9.15
CA PRO A 125 12.63 -6.45 9.78
C PRO A 125 13.52 -7.18 8.77
N ALA A 126 14.64 -7.75 9.24
CA ALA A 126 15.44 -8.65 8.43
C ALA A 126 14.58 -9.81 7.91
N ASP A 127 14.97 -10.42 6.80
CA ASP A 127 14.20 -11.49 6.14
C ASP A 127 12.75 -11.11 5.80
N THR A 128 12.48 -9.82 5.54
CA THR A 128 11.19 -9.38 5.04
C THR A 128 11.13 -9.52 3.52
N ARG A 129 10.10 -10.22 3.06
CA ARG A 129 9.78 -10.38 1.64
C ARG A 129 8.49 -9.67 1.35
N GLN A 130 8.45 -8.94 0.25
CA GLN A 130 7.30 -8.16 -0.16
C GLN A 130 6.97 -8.39 -1.63
N ALA A 131 5.68 -8.35 -1.96
CA ALA A 131 5.22 -8.38 -3.32
C ALA A 131 3.94 -7.55 -3.46
N PHE A 132 3.71 -7.02 -4.66
CA PHE A 132 2.53 -6.28 -5.04
C PHE A 132 1.88 -6.92 -6.26
N PHE A 133 0.56 -6.91 -6.30
CA PHE A 133 -0.23 -7.38 -7.43
C PHE A 133 -1.34 -6.38 -7.77
N LYS A 134 -1.48 -6.06 -9.04
CA LYS A 134 -2.59 -5.29 -9.57
C LYS A 134 -3.28 -6.06 -10.68
N MET A 135 -4.59 -6.12 -10.61
CA MET A 135 -5.43 -6.52 -11.72
C MET A 135 -6.14 -5.30 -12.29
N GLY A 136 -5.99 -5.09 -13.55
CA GLY A 136 -6.68 -4.07 -14.32
C GLY A 136 -7.29 -4.65 -15.60
N PRO A 137 -8.17 -3.91 -16.30
CA PRO A 137 -8.74 -4.34 -17.58
C PRO A 137 -7.71 -4.29 -18.73
N ARG A 138 -6.55 -3.68 -18.53
CA ARG A 138 -5.46 -3.51 -19.52
C ARG A 138 -4.11 -3.77 -18.88
N LYS A 139 -3.04 -3.80 -19.69
CA LYS A 139 -1.68 -3.98 -19.17
C LYS A 139 -1.05 -2.72 -18.55
N ALA A 140 -1.58 -1.54 -18.87
CA ALA A 140 -1.08 -0.26 -18.34
C ALA A 140 -2.15 0.83 -18.43
N ALA A 141 -1.94 1.93 -17.72
CA ALA A 141 -2.77 3.13 -17.72
C ALA A 141 -4.24 2.87 -17.40
N ASP A 142 -4.51 2.04 -16.41
CA ASP A 142 -5.86 1.69 -15.96
C ASP A 142 -6.05 1.87 -14.47
N ILE A 143 -7.30 1.87 -14.07
CA ILE A 143 -7.71 1.85 -12.66
C ILE A 143 -7.84 0.38 -12.24
N ALA A 144 -7.29 0.04 -11.09
CA ALA A 144 -7.34 -1.32 -10.57
C ALA A 144 -8.77 -1.84 -10.41
N VAL A 145 -9.02 -3.05 -10.91
CA VAL A 145 -10.17 -3.86 -10.54
C VAL A 145 -10.01 -4.33 -9.09
N MET A 146 -8.79 -4.74 -8.75
CA MET A 146 -8.29 -4.96 -7.39
C MET A 146 -6.77 -4.81 -7.38
N ASN A 147 -6.23 -4.43 -6.25
CA ASN A 147 -4.79 -4.48 -5.99
C ASN A 147 -4.53 -5.01 -4.57
N MET A 148 -3.35 -5.57 -4.37
CA MET A 148 -2.96 -6.20 -3.11
C MET A 148 -1.45 -6.07 -2.91
N ALA A 149 -1.04 -5.88 -1.67
CA ALA A 149 0.35 -6.05 -1.24
C ALA A 149 0.43 -7.06 -0.10
N VAL A 150 1.50 -7.82 -0.07
CA VAL A 150 1.82 -8.77 1.00
C VAL A 150 3.24 -8.50 1.47
N SER A 151 3.45 -8.49 2.79
CA SER A 151 4.75 -8.38 3.45
C SER A 151 4.84 -9.46 4.52
N LEU A 152 5.81 -10.35 4.40
CA LEU A 152 6.08 -11.43 5.35
C LEU A 152 7.51 -11.31 5.85
N SER A 153 7.70 -11.38 7.16
CA SER A 153 9.03 -11.49 7.78
C SER A 153 9.20 -12.86 8.41
N PHE A 154 10.38 -13.44 8.29
CA PHE A 154 10.65 -14.80 8.76
C PHE A 154 11.79 -14.83 9.77
N ALA A 155 11.75 -15.82 10.66
CA ALA A 155 12.87 -16.24 11.50
C ALA A 155 12.84 -17.76 11.64
N GLY A 156 13.94 -18.42 11.25
CA GLY A 156 14.04 -19.90 11.30
C GLY A 156 12.94 -20.61 10.49
N GLY A 157 12.46 -20.03 9.40
CA GLY A 157 11.39 -20.59 8.56
C GLY A 157 9.96 -20.35 9.07
N VAL A 158 9.82 -19.71 10.24
CA VAL A 158 8.50 -19.34 10.81
C VAL A 158 8.19 -17.89 10.44
N CYS A 159 6.95 -17.62 10.00
CA CYS A 159 6.48 -16.27 9.76
C CYS A 159 6.31 -15.53 11.09
N THR A 160 7.13 -14.51 11.32
CA THR A 160 7.12 -13.72 12.56
C THR A 160 6.28 -12.45 12.46
N ARG A 161 6.06 -11.96 11.24
CA ARG A 161 5.23 -10.80 10.96
C ARG A 161 4.57 -10.98 9.59
N ALA A 162 3.27 -10.81 9.54
CA ALA A 162 2.49 -10.82 8.30
C ALA A 162 1.68 -9.53 8.16
N ARG A 163 1.69 -8.94 6.97
CA ARG A 163 0.86 -7.79 6.60
C ARG A 163 0.29 -8.02 5.21
N ILE A 164 -1.03 -7.90 5.08
CA ILE A 164 -1.75 -8.09 3.81
C ILE A 164 -2.74 -6.95 3.65
N ALA A 165 -2.55 -6.12 2.64
CA ALA A 165 -3.41 -4.98 2.38
C ALA A 165 -3.98 -5.03 0.97
N MET A 166 -5.20 -4.51 0.82
CA MET A 166 -5.98 -4.58 -0.42
C MET A 166 -6.64 -3.24 -0.72
N GLY A 167 -6.72 -2.91 -2.02
CA GLY A 167 -7.47 -1.78 -2.54
C GLY A 167 -8.49 -2.19 -3.59
N SER A 168 -9.41 -1.31 -3.91
CA SER A 168 -10.54 -1.49 -4.86
C SER A 168 -11.58 -2.53 -4.43
N VAL A 169 -11.54 -3.02 -3.20
CA VAL A 169 -12.39 -4.14 -2.71
C VAL A 169 -13.15 -3.81 -1.43
N ALA A 170 -13.13 -2.56 -1.03
CA ALA A 170 -13.89 -1.96 0.06
C ALA A 170 -14.00 -0.44 -0.17
N PRO A 171 -14.82 0.31 0.60
CA PRO A 171 -14.91 1.77 0.48
C PRO A 171 -13.59 2.52 0.75
N THR A 172 -12.70 1.93 1.53
CA THR A 172 -11.32 2.38 1.77
C THR A 172 -10.35 1.22 1.57
N PRO A 173 -9.05 1.48 1.37
CA PRO A 173 -8.04 0.42 1.47
C PRO A 173 -8.12 -0.27 2.83
N ILE A 174 -7.98 -1.60 2.86
CA ILE A 174 -8.16 -2.42 4.07
C ILE A 174 -6.98 -3.37 4.28
N ARG A 175 -6.87 -3.91 5.50
CA ARG A 175 -5.96 -5.00 5.86
C ARG A 175 -6.74 -6.28 6.19
N ALA A 176 -6.19 -7.43 5.83
CA ALA A 176 -6.76 -8.74 6.12
C ALA A 176 -6.28 -9.25 7.49
N ALA A 177 -6.69 -8.58 8.58
CA ALA A 177 -6.15 -8.81 9.93
C ALA A 177 -6.30 -10.25 10.44
N GLU A 178 -7.36 -10.98 10.05
CA GLU A 178 -7.52 -12.40 10.42
C GLU A 178 -6.51 -13.29 9.69
N ALA A 179 -6.28 -13.03 8.41
CA ALA A 179 -5.28 -13.75 7.63
C ALA A 179 -3.87 -13.50 8.17
N GLU A 180 -3.55 -12.24 8.53
CA GLU A 180 -2.27 -11.86 9.13
C GLU A 180 -2.02 -12.61 10.45
N ARG A 181 -2.99 -12.60 11.37
CA ARG A 181 -2.90 -13.36 12.64
C ARG A 181 -2.74 -14.87 12.44
N ALA A 182 -3.38 -15.42 11.41
CA ALA A 182 -3.29 -16.85 11.14
C ALA A 182 -1.93 -17.26 10.54
N LEU A 183 -1.23 -16.32 9.89
CA LEU A 183 0.13 -16.53 9.36
C LEU A 183 1.20 -16.40 10.44
N GLU A 184 1.05 -15.45 11.36
CA GLU A 184 2.05 -15.20 12.40
C GLU A 184 2.19 -16.40 13.35
N GLY A 185 3.43 -16.86 13.54
CA GLY A 185 3.76 -18.04 14.34
C GLY A 185 3.56 -19.38 13.60
N SER A 186 3.21 -19.37 12.31
CA SER A 186 2.97 -20.56 11.51
C SER A 186 4.03 -20.77 10.42
N ASP A 187 4.06 -22.00 9.87
CA ASP A 187 4.66 -22.26 8.57
C ASP A 187 3.71 -21.75 7.48
N ALA A 188 3.98 -20.53 7.00
CA ALA A 188 3.11 -19.84 6.05
C ALA A 188 2.85 -20.62 4.75
N ALA A 189 3.70 -21.60 4.40
CA ALA A 189 3.54 -22.42 3.20
C ALA A 189 2.45 -23.51 3.34
N ARG A 190 2.07 -23.89 4.57
CA ARG A 190 1.17 -25.03 4.79
C ARG A 190 -0.31 -24.74 4.52
N ASP A 191 -0.77 -23.54 4.88
CA ASP A 191 -2.20 -23.24 4.92
C ASP A 191 -2.64 -22.18 3.89
N ILE A 192 -1.93 -22.08 2.76
CA ILE A 192 -2.14 -21.02 1.75
C ILE A 192 -3.60 -20.93 1.31
N GLU A 193 -4.29 -22.06 1.09
CA GLU A 193 -5.69 -22.05 0.66
C GLU A 193 -6.64 -21.52 1.74
N LYS A 194 -6.40 -21.83 3.00
CA LYS A 194 -7.15 -21.29 4.14
C LYS A 194 -6.91 -19.79 4.28
N ILE A 195 -5.62 -19.37 4.25
CA ILE A 195 -5.23 -17.97 4.37
C ILE A 195 -5.82 -17.14 3.23
N SER A 196 -5.73 -17.61 1.98
CA SER A 196 -6.32 -16.90 0.85
C SER A 196 -7.84 -16.78 0.94
N GLY A 197 -8.50 -17.74 1.57
CA GLY A 197 -9.92 -17.67 1.92
C GLY A 197 -10.22 -16.56 2.93
N LEU A 198 -9.40 -16.41 3.98
CA LEU A 198 -9.51 -15.32 4.98
C LEU A 198 -9.26 -13.95 4.36
N VAL A 199 -8.30 -13.85 3.43
CA VAL A 199 -8.05 -12.61 2.69
C VAL A 199 -9.29 -12.19 1.90
N ALA A 200 -9.89 -13.11 1.14
CA ALA A 200 -11.09 -12.81 0.37
C ALA A 200 -12.30 -12.47 1.26
N ALA A 201 -12.42 -13.10 2.43
CA ALA A 201 -13.50 -12.84 3.40
C ALA A 201 -13.41 -11.46 4.07
N ALA A 202 -12.21 -10.86 4.13
CA ALA A 202 -12.03 -9.51 4.68
C ALA A 202 -12.57 -8.40 3.75
N ALA A 203 -12.79 -8.70 2.48
CA ALA A 203 -13.22 -7.74 1.46
C ALA A 203 -14.75 -7.62 1.39
N SER A 204 -15.21 -6.44 0.96
CA SER A 204 -16.62 -6.14 0.67
C SER A 204 -16.74 -5.39 -0.68
N PRO A 205 -16.37 -6.06 -1.79
CA PRO A 205 -16.37 -5.42 -3.11
C PRO A 205 -17.80 -5.15 -3.60
N ILE A 206 -17.91 -4.16 -4.49
CA ILE A 206 -19.17 -3.82 -5.18
C ILE A 206 -19.10 -4.25 -6.64
N ASP A 207 -20.25 -4.38 -7.28
CA ASP A 207 -20.37 -4.48 -8.72
C ASP A 207 -20.18 -3.08 -9.35
N ASP A 208 -19.32 -2.98 -10.35
CA ASP A 208 -19.19 -1.79 -11.18
C ASP A 208 -18.77 -2.17 -12.62
N VAL A 209 -18.56 -1.14 -13.47
CA VAL A 209 -18.18 -1.31 -14.88
C VAL A 209 -16.86 -2.08 -15.09
N ARG A 210 -16.05 -2.24 -14.06
CA ARG A 210 -14.74 -2.92 -14.10
C ARG A 210 -14.82 -4.40 -13.73
N GLY A 211 -15.83 -4.81 -13.00
CA GLY A 211 -16.02 -6.19 -12.60
C GLY A 211 -17.06 -6.38 -11.51
N SER A 212 -17.62 -7.59 -11.43
CA SER A 212 -18.55 -7.94 -10.37
C SER A 212 -17.86 -8.18 -9.03
N ALA A 213 -18.62 -8.03 -7.94
CA ALA A 213 -18.17 -8.33 -6.57
C ALA A 213 -17.70 -9.79 -6.47
N ALA A 214 -18.43 -10.73 -7.06
CA ALA A 214 -18.07 -12.15 -7.11
C ALA A 214 -16.72 -12.38 -7.83
N TYR A 215 -16.51 -11.72 -8.96
CA TYR A 215 -15.24 -11.79 -9.69
C TYR A 215 -14.07 -11.24 -8.87
N ARG A 216 -14.24 -10.08 -8.23
CA ARG A 216 -13.21 -9.48 -7.37
C ARG A 216 -12.87 -10.41 -6.19
N SER A 217 -13.86 -10.99 -5.52
CA SER A 217 -13.64 -11.94 -4.41
C SER A 217 -12.89 -13.19 -4.86
N HIS A 218 -13.26 -13.74 -6.02
CA HIS A 218 -12.55 -14.88 -6.60
C HIS A 218 -11.09 -14.55 -6.90
N MET A 219 -10.84 -13.40 -7.53
CA MET A 219 -9.50 -12.97 -7.90
C MET A 219 -8.64 -12.60 -6.69
N LEU A 220 -9.23 -12.04 -5.62
CA LEU A 220 -8.52 -11.81 -4.36
C LEU A 220 -7.96 -13.11 -3.81
N ARG A 221 -8.77 -14.18 -3.77
CA ARG A 221 -8.32 -15.48 -3.30
C ARG A 221 -7.19 -16.05 -4.16
N ALA A 222 -7.33 -15.97 -5.48
CA ALA A 222 -6.30 -16.45 -6.41
C ALA A 222 -4.99 -15.64 -6.30
N ALA A 223 -5.08 -14.30 -6.24
CA ALA A 223 -3.93 -13.42 -6.09
C ALA A 223 -3.22 -13.66 -4.75
N ALA A 224 -3.96 -13.74 -3.63
CA ALA A 224 -3.39 -14.02 -2.31
C ALA A 224 -2.63 -15.36 -2.31
N ALA A 225 -3.23 -16.42 -2.88
CA ALA A 225 -2.56 -17.72 -2.98
C ALA A 225 -1.29 -17.66 -3.84
N GLY A 226 -1.31 -16.87 -4.93
CA GLY A 226 -0.15 -16.65 -5.80
C GLY A 226 0.99 -15.95 -5.06
N LEU A 227 0.71 -14.80 -4.44
CA LEU A 227 1.69 -14.02 -3.69
C LEU A 227 2.26 -14.78 -2.48
N LEU A 228 1.43 -15.50 -1.74
CA LEU A 228 1.90 -16.34 -0.62
C LEU A 228 2.85 -17.45 -1.10
N ARG A 229 2.54 -18.14 -2.22
CA ARG A 229 3.44 -19.15 -2.78
C ARG A 229 4.76 -18.56 -3.26
N GLU A 230 4.76 -17.34 -3.76
CA GLU A 230 5.97 -16.63 -4.17
C GLU A 230 6.85 -16.29 -2.97
N LEU A 231 6.26 -15.70 -1.92
CA LEU A 231 6.98 -15.17 -0.77
C LEU A 231 7.44 -16.27 0.23
N CYS A 232 6.79 -17.44 0.24
CA CYS A 232 7.14 -18.58 1.11
C CYS A 232 8.17 -19.54 0.48
N ARG A 233 8.70 -19.24 -0.70
CA ARG A 233 9.83 -19.98 -1.32
C ARG A 233 11.15 -19.50 -0.75
#